data_a0a98005f1acc98969b31ac39e0949c5
#
_entry.id   a0a98005f1acc98969b31ac39e0949c5
#
_cell.length_a   1.000
_cell.length_b   1.000
_cell.length_c   1.000
_cell.angle_alpha   90.00
_cell.angle_beta   90.00
_cell.angle_gamma   90.00
#
_symmetry.space_group_name_H-M   'P 1'
#
loop_
_entity.id
_entity.type
_entity.pdbx_description
1 polymer ?
#
loop_
_entity_poly.entity_id
_entity_poly.type
_entity_poly.pdbx_seq_one_letter_code
_entity_poly.pdbx_strand_id
1 'polypeptide(L)'
;MKICIGLSGGVDSSVAALLLKQQGYDVFAMFMQNWHDTEGTLHGDCEWEEDRLVAEMVAKKIGIPFRFVDLSNEYRCRVVDYMFSEYEQGRTPNPDVLCNREIKFDAFLDAALKLGADMVATGHYCRKEEFKTDDGISKSNAGFRQKPPTSVGAYLLPKKAGMTGSFSKKSRSSTPRCSR
;
A
#
# COMPACT_ATOMS: atom_id res chain seq x y z
N MET A 1 1.46 19.20 6.40
CA MET A 1 0.99 18.05 5.59
C MET A 1 1.32 16.79 6.38
N LYS A 2 0.32 15.98 6.65
CA LYS A 2 0.43 14.76 7.45
C LYS A 2 0.50 13.54 6.52
N ILE A 3 1.57 12.75 6.64
CA ILE A 3 1.84 11.62 5.77
C ILE A 3 1.75 10.31 6.56
N CYS A 4 0.97 9.35 6.06
CA CYS A 4 0.98 7.99 6.54
C CYS A 4 1.98 7.16 5.74
N ILE A 5 3.00 6.59 6.38
CA ILE A 5 3.92 5.64 5.75
C ILE A 5 3.50 4.21 6.06
N GLY A 6 3.31 3.38 5.02
CA GLY A 6 3.18 1.94 5.17
C GLY A 6 4.52 1.34 5.59
N LEU A 7 4.63 0.93 6.86
CA LEU A 7 5.87 0.42 7.45
C LEU A 7 5.76 -1.08 7.67
N SER A 8 6.56 -1.86 6.94
CA SER A 8 6.56 -3.33 6.99
C SER A 8 7.66 -3.94 7.87
N GLY A 9 8.49 -3.10 8.52
CA GLY A 9 9.70 -3.58 9.20
C GLY A 9 10.92 -3.74 8.28
N GLY A 10 10.73 -3.84 6.98
CA GLY A 10 11.81 -3.92 5.99
C GLY A 10 12.58 -2.61 5.82
N VAL A 11 13.80 -2.72 5.25
CA VAL A 11 14.74 -1.60 5.08
C VAL A 11 14.14 -0.46 4.27
N ASP A 12 13.50 -0.77 3.15
CA ASP A 12 13.02 0.24 2.19
C ASP A 12 11.95 1.16 2.77
N SER A 13 10.96 0.58 3.46
CA SER A 13 9.93 1.35 4.14
C SER A 13 10.47 2.15 5.32
N SER A 14 11.48 1.61 6.01
CA SER A 14 12.16 2.28 7.13
C SER A 14 12.96 3.50 6.66
N VAL A 15 13.70 3.35 5.56
CA VAL A 15 14.45 4.48 4.95
C VAL A 15 13.50 5.53 4.42
N ALA A 16 12.41 5.13 3.75
CA ALA A 16 11.41 6.08 3.27
C ALA A 16 10.78 6.88 4.43
N ALA A 17 10.47 6.23 5.55
CA ALA A 17 9.96 6.89 6.75
C ALA A 17 10.96 7.91 7.32
N LEU A 18 12.24 7.53 7.41
CA LEU A 18 13.31 8.41 7.89
C LEU A 18 13.47 9.64 7.01
N LEU A 19 13.52 9.44 5.68
CA LEU A 19 13.69 10.53 4.72
C LEU A 19 12.51 11.52 4.77
N LEU A 20 11.28 11.05 4.87
CA LEU A 20 10.11 11.91 5.01
C LEU A 20 10.18 12.73 6.31
N LYS A 21 10.58 12.11 7.40
CA LYS A 21 10.80 12.81 8.69
C LYS A 21 11.88 13.89 8.58
N GLN A 22 13.02 13.56 7.94
CA GLN A 22 14.13 14.52 7.75
C GLN A 22 13.74 15.70 6.86
N GLN A 23 12.82 15.49 5.93
CA GLN A 23 12.25 16.56 5.08
C GLN A 23 11.25 17.46 5.82
N GLY A 24 10.98 17.20 7.11
CA GLY A 24 10.13 18.02 7.95
C GLY A 24 8.64 17.75 7.84
N TYR A 25 8.23 16.62 7.24
CA TYR A 25 6.82 16.24 7.21
C TYR A 25 6.34 15.72 8.57
N ASP A 26 5.04 15.92 8.85
CA ASP A 26 4.36 15.26 9.95
C ASP A 26 4.04 13.82 9.53
N VAL A 27 4.85 12.86 10.02
CA VAL A 27 4.80 11.46 9.57
C VAL A 27 4.31 10.57 10.69
N PHE A 28 3.40 9.65 10.39
CA PHE A 28 3.09 8.50 11.23
C PHE A 28 3.20 7.20 10.44
N ALA A 29 3.64 6.15 11.12
CA ALA A 29 3.75 4.82 10.56
C ALA A 29 2.44 4.04 10.75
N MET A 30 2.07 3.25 9.74
CA MET A 30 0.98 2.30 9.83
C MET A 30 1.42 0.93 9.31
N PHE A 31 1.34 -0.08 10.17
CA PHE A 31 1.54 -1.47 9.80
C PHE A 31 0.18 -2.08 9.45
N MET A 32 0.11 -2.81 8.34
CA MET A 32 -1.10 -3.52 7.94
C MET A 32 -0.92 -5.03 8.05
N GLN A 33 -1.85 -5.67 8.70
CA GLN A 33 -1.99 -7.11 8.70
C GLN A 33 -2.92 -7.52 7.56
N ASN A 34 -2.42 -8.39 6.67
CA ASN A 34 -3.17 -8.86 5.49
C ASN A 34 -3.68 -10.29 5.65
N TRP A 35 -3.12 -11.05 6.60
CA TRP A 35 -3.40 -12.47 6.71
C TRP A 35 -3.47 -12.92 8.17
N HIS A 36 -4.47 -13.75 8.48
CA HIS A 36 -4.54 -14.55 9.68
C HIS A 36 -4.45 -16.00 9.26
N ASP A 37 -3.28 -16.61 9.31
CA ASP A 37 -3.19 -18.04 9.14
C ASP A 37 -2.96 -18.70 10.50
N THR A 38 -4.02 -19.23 11.07
CA THR A 38 -3.96 -20.11 12.25
C THR A 38 -4.23 -21.56 11.88
N GLU A 39 -4.63 -21.84 10.63
CA GLU A 39 -4.95 -23.17 10.15
C GLU A 39 -3.77 -23.72 9.33
N GLY A 40 -2.92 -24.54 9.95
CA GLY A 40 -1.91 -25.33 9.25
C GLY A 40 -0.47 -25.15 9.69
N THR A 41 -0.15 -24.19 10.55
CA THR A 41 1.18 -24.10 11.15
C THR A 41 1.24 -24.92 12.42
N LEU A 42 2.04 -25.99 12.42
CA LEU A 42 2.25 -26.89 13.56
C LEU A 42 2.89 -26.20 14.78
N HIS A 43 3.28 -24.93 14.69
CA HIS A 43 4.04 -24.21 15.72
C HIS A 43 3.52 -22.81 16.05
N GLY A 44 2.35 -22.38 15.55
CA GLY A 44 1.72 -21.13 16.05
C GLY A 44 2.52 -19.84 15.90
N ASP A 45 3.65 -19.85 15.19
CA ASP A 45 4.49 -18.69 15.00
C ASP A 45 3.90 -17.81 13.90
N CYS A 46 3.22 -16.74 14.30
CA CYS A 46 2.69 -15.75 13.38
C CYS A 46 3.83 -14.82 12.93
N GLU A 47 4.45 -15.10 11.79
CA GLU A 47 5.53 -14.29 11.19
C GLU A 47 5.20 -12.78 11.17
N TRP A 48 3.93 -12.41 11.01
CA TRP A 48 3.50 -11.01 11.00
C TRP A 48 3.66 -10.30 12.36
N GLU A 49 3.66 -11.04 13.50
CA GLU A 49 3.86 -10.43 14.82
C GLU A 49 5.30 -9.95 14.98
N GLU A 50 6.27 -10.71 14.50
CA GLU A 50 7.68 -10.31 14.50
C GLU A 50 7.89 -9.10 13.60
N ASP A 51 7.36 -9.12 12.39
CA ASP A 51 7.42 -7.98 11.46
C ASP A 51 6.79 -6.71 12.06
N ARG A 52 5.66 -6.86 12.76
CA ARG A 52 5.01 -5.76 13.45
C ARG A 52 5.88 -5.20 14.57
N LEU A 53 6.51 -6.06 15.38
CA LEU A 53 7.42 -5.63 16.45
C LEU A 53 8.62 -4.88 15.88
N VAL A 54 9.21 -5.37 14.80
CA VAL A 54 10.30 -4.69 14.10
C VAL A 54 9.86 -3.33 13.58
N ALA A 55 8.69 -3.25 12.93
CA ALA A 55 8.14 -2.00 12.43
C ALA A 55 7.89 -0.99 13.57
N GLU A 56 7.36 -1.44 14.71
CA GLU A 56 7.14 -0.60 15.88
C GLU A 56 8.46 -0.08 16.47
N MET A 57 9.47 -0.94 16.58
CA MET A 57 10.81 -0.53 17.03
C MET A 57 11.45 0.51 16.09
N VAL A 58 11.30 0.33 14.78
CA VAL A 58 11.76 1.30 13.78
C VAL A 58 11.05 2.63 13.93
N ALA A 59 9.71 2.62 14.04
CA ALA A 59 8.93 3.83 14.24
C ALA A 59 9.36 4.58 15.52
N LYS A 60 9.58 3.85 16.61
CA LYS A 60 10.07 4.39 17.88
C LYS A 60 11.47 5.00 17.72
N LYS A 61 12.38 4.32 17.01
CA LYS A 61 13.74 4.79 16.76
C LYS A 61 13.76 6.07 15.91
N ILE A 62 12.89 6.15 14.90
CA ILE A 62 12.72 7.36 14.05
C ILE A 62 12.00 8.47 14.83
N GLY A 63 11.24 8.14 15.87
CA GLY A 63 10.44 9.08 16.66
C GLY A 63 9.17 9.52 15.94
N ILE A 64 8.46 8.57 15.30
CA ILE A 64 7.16 8.79 14.65
C ILE A 64 6.08 7.93 15.32
N PRO A 65 4.82 8.40 15.40
CA PRO A 65 3.73 7.60 15.92
C PRO A 65 3.52 6.34 15.10
N PHE A 66 3.23 5.21 15.77
CA PHE A 66 2.92 3.93 15.15
C PHE A 66 1.44 3.60 15.27
N ARG A 67 0.84 3.05 14.23
CA ARG A 67 -0.54 2.56 14.17
C ARG A 67 -0.56 1.18 13.54
N PHE A 68 -1.54 0.40 13.93
CA PHE A 68 -1.83 -0.92 13.40
C PHE A 68 -3.20 -0.91 12.73
N VAL A 69 -3.33 -1.59 11.59
CA VAL A 69 -4.62 -1.83 10.93
C VAL A 69 -4.70 -3.29 10.49
N ASP A 70 -5.81 -3.92 10.79
CA ASP A 70 -6.13 -5.25 10.31
C ASP A 70 -6.97 -5.13 9.03
N LEU A 71 -6.43 -5.63 7.93
CA LEU A 71 -7.07 -5.67 6.60
C LEU A 71 -7.23 -7.12 6.10
N SER A 72 -7.16 -8.10 7.01
CA SER A 72 -7.20 -9.52 6.66
C SER A 72 -8.51 -9.91 5.98
N ASN A 73 -9.64 -9.36 6.44
CA ASN A 73 -10.94 -9.59 5.81
C ASN A 73 -11.01 -9.02 4.38
N GLU A 74 -10.54 -7.79 4.21
CA GLU A 74 -10.46 -7.14 2.89
C GLU A 74 -9.55 -7.92 1.96
N TYR A 75 -8.40 -8.37 2.46
CA TYR A 75 -7.44 -9.16 1.70
C TYR A 75 -8.05 -10.49 1.26
N ARG A 76 -8.69 -11.21 2.19
CA ARG A 76 -9.38 -12.48 1.89
C ARG A 76 -10.39 -12.29 0.76
N CYS A 77 -11.35 -11.38 0.94
CA CYS A 77 -12.43 -11.18 -0.02
C CYS A 77 -11.99 -10.64 -1.38
N ARG A 78 -10.98 -9.76 -1.40
CA ARG A 78 -10.62 -9.05 -2.64
C ARG A 78 -9.45 -9.68 -3.38
N VAL A 79 -8.59 -10.44 -2.68
CA VAL A 79 -7.40 -11.04 -3.25
C VAL A 79 -7.51 -12.55 -3.28
N VAL A 80 -7.76 -13.18 -2.12
CA VAL A 80 -7.72 -14.64 -1.98
C VAL A 80 -8.89 -15.30 -2.70
N ASP A 81 -10.12 -14.86 -2.44
CA ASP A 81 -11.33 -15.42 -3.08
C ASP A 81 -11.28 -15.25 -4.59
N TYR A 82 -10.79 -14.10 -5.07
CA TYR A 82 -10.55 -13.89 -6.50
C TYR A 82 -9.50 -14.85 -7.06
N MET A 83 -8.39 -15.03 -6.33
CA MET A 83 -7.31 -15.93 -6.76
C MET A 83 -7.81 -17.37 -6.93
N PHE A 84 -8.59 -17.88 -5.97
CA PHE A 84 -9.18 -19.22 -6.07
C PHE A 84 -10.17 -19.33 -7.24
N SER A 85 -11.02 -18.34 -7.43
CA SER A 85 -11.96 -18.30 -8.56
C SER A 85 -11.25 -18.32 -9.92
N GLU A 86 -10.10 -17.68 -10.05
CA GLU A 86 -9.27 -17.71 -11.27
C GLU A 86 -8.64 -19.09 -11.48
N TYR A 87 -8.12 -19.72 -10.41
CA TYR A 87 -7.57 -21.07 -10.48
C TYR A 87 -8.63 -22.10 -10.88
N GLU A 88 -9.85 -22.02 -10.35
CA GLU A 88 -10.97 -22.90 -10.75
C GLU A 88 -11.29 -22.78 -12.25
N GLN A 89 -11.02 -21.63 -12.85
CA GLN A 89 -11.21 -21.39 -14.27
C GLN A 89 -9.95 -21.70 -15.11
N GLY A 90 -8.91 -22.29 -14.51
CA GLY A 90 -7.66 -22.64 -15.17
C GLY A 90 -6.77 -21.44 -15.51
N ARG A 91 -7.00 -20.29 -14.89
CA ARG A 91 -6.18 -19.08 -15.07
C ARG A 91 -5.22 -18.88 -13.91
N THR A 92 -4.09 -18.28 -14.17
CA THR A 92 -3.07 -17.95 -13.15
C THR A 92 -3.15 -16.45 -12.83
N PRO A 93 -3.78 -16.06 -11.71
CA PRO A 93 -3.84 -14.66 -11.29
C PRO A 93 -2.51 -14.19 -10.73
N ASN A 94 -2.30 -12.88 -10.69
CA ASN A 94 -1.17 -12.27 -10.00
C ASN A 94 -1.67 -11.60 -8.71
N PRO A 95 -1.46 -12.24 -7.54
CA PRO A 95 -1.93 -11.71 -6.26
C PRO A 95 -1.22 -10.42 -5.86
N ASP A 96 0.02 -10.19 -6.25
CA ASP A 96 0.77 -8.98 -5.92
C ASP A 96 0.17 -7.73 -6.56
N VAL A 97 -0.22 -7.85 -7.84
CA VAL A 97 -0.90 -6.76 -8.55
C VAL A 97 -2.25 -6.44 -7.89
N LEU A 98 -2.99 -7.48 -7.50
CA LEU A 98 -4.26 -7.32 -6.79
C LEU A 98 -4.07 -6.69 -5.41
N CYS A 99 -3.11 -7.18 -4.64
CA CYS A 99 -2.77 -6.63 -3.33
C CYS A 99 -2.42 -5.14 -3.42
N ASN A 100 -1.60 -4.77 -4.40
CA ASN A 100 -1.27 -3.35 -4.60
C ASN A 100 -2.53 -2.53 -4.91
N ARG A 101 -3.38 -3.00 -5.86
CA ARG A 101 -4.56 -2.26 -6.32
C ARG A 101 -5.66 -2.17 -5.27
N GLU A 102 -6.05 -3.31 -4.68
CA GLU A 102 -7.25 -3.43 -3.85
C GLU A 102 -6.96 -3.18 -2.36
N ILE A 103 -5.75 -3.47 -1.92
CA ILE A 103 -5.37 -3.35 -0.50
C ILE A 103 -4.53 -2.11 -0.26
N LYS A 104 -3.32 -2.02 -0.85
CA LYS A 104 -2.39 -0.93 -0.54
C LYS A 104 -2.89 0.44 -1.01
N PHE A 105 -3.47 0.50 -2.22
CA PHE A 105 -3.91 1.76 -2.81
C PHE A 105 -5.42 2.01 -2.71
N ASP A 106 -6.15 1.16 -1.99
CA ASP A 106 -7.57 1.37 -1.69
C ASP A 106 -7.85 1.24 -0.19
N ALA A 107 -7.92 0.02 0.37
CA ALA A 107 -8.29 -0.20 1.77
C ALA A 107 -7.32 0.47 2.77
N PHE A 108 -6.01 0.33 2.54
CA PHE A 108 -4.98 0.96 3.38
C PHE A 108 -5.01 2.50 3.25
N LEU A 109 -5.17 3.02 2.03
CA LEU A 109 -5.33 4.45 1.80
C LEU A 109 -6.55 5.00 2.57
N ASP A 110 -7.70 4.32 2.47
CA ASP A 110 -8.92 4.74 3.18
C ASP A 110 -8.72 4.71 4.71
N ALA A 111 -8.03 3.70 5.24
CA ALA A 111 -7.69 3.63 6.66
C ALA A 111 -6.77 4.79 7.09
N ALA A 112 -5.76 5.11 6.30
CA ALA A 112 -4.85 6.22 6.56
C ALA A 112 -5.58 7.58 6.55
N LEU A 113 -6.47 7.79 5.58
CA LEU A 113 -7.28 9.02 5.49
C LEU A 113 -8.21 9.19 6.69
N LYS A 114 -8.81 8.11 7.20
CA LYS A 114 -9.63 8.13 8.43
C LYS A 114 -8.82 8.52 9.66
N LEU A 115 -7.53 8.22 9.68
CA LEU A 115 -6.59 8.63 10.75
C LEU A 115 -6.02 10.05 10.53
N GLY A 116 -6.53 10.77 9.54
CA GLY A 116 -6.19 12.17 9.28
C GLY A 116 -4.93 12.36 8.44
N ALA A 117 -4.50 11.35 7.68
CA ALA A 117 -3.45 11.54 6.70
C ALA A 117 -3.94 12.40 5.52
N ASP A 118 -3.06 13.25 5.01
CA ASP A 118 -3.28 13.96 3.75
C ASP A 118 -2.78 13.14 2.56
N MET A 119 -1.75 12.32 2.79
CA MET A 119 -1.09 11.49 1.78
C MET A 119 -0.63 10.17 2.38
N VAL A 120 -0.46 9.17 1.50
CA VAL A 120 0.14 7.88 1.85
C VAL A 120 1.48 7.73 1.14
N ALA A 121 2.46 7.17 1.85
CA ALA A 121 3.77 6.83 1.33
C ALA A 121 4.04 5.33 1.51
N THR A 122 4.84 4.76 0.63
CA THR A 122 5.30 3.38 0.70
C THR A 122 6.78 3.29 0.34
N GLY A 123 7.44 2.20 0.70
CA GLY A 123 8.82 1.90 0.32
C GLY A 123 8.99 1.36 -1.10
N HIS A 124 8.08 1.65 -2.03
CA HIS A 124 8.19 1.21 -3.41
C HIS A 124 9.26 1.97 -4.18
N TYR A 125 9.99 1.26 -5.03
CA TYR A 125 10.92 1.87 -5.98
C TYR A 125 10.18 2.31 -7.23
N CYS A 126 10.03 3.63 -7.40
CA CYS A 126 9.44 4.19 -8.61
C CYS A 126 10.15 5.49 -8.98
N ARG A 127 10.17 5.81 -10.26
CA ARG A 127 10.64 7.08 -10.78
C ARG A 127 9.51 7.75 -11.54
N LYS A 128 9.23 8.99 -11.19
CA LYS A 128 8.33 9.85 -11.98
C LYS A 128 9.14 10.47 -13.12
N GLU A 129 8.75 10.20 -14.35
CA GLU A 129 9.31 10.87 -15.52
C GLU A 129 8.23 11.81 -16.10
N GLU A 130 8.58 13.07 -16.28
CA GLU A 130 7.71 14.05 -16.94
C GLU A 130 8.16 14.22 -18.39
N PHE A 131 7.26 13.93 -19.31
CA PHE A 131 7.50 14.15 -20.73
C PHE A 131 6.72 15.40 -21.16
N LYS A 132 7.41 16.34 -21.78
CA LYS A 132 6.74 17.43 -22.51
C LYS A 132 6.33 16.87 -23.87
N THR A 133 5.03 16.83 -24.14
CA THR A 133 4.52 16.59 -25.49
C THR A 133 4.55 17.90 -26.25
N ASP A 134 4.65 17.84 -27.59
CA ASP A 134 4.70 19.02 -28.47
C ASP A 134 3.49 19.93 -28.30
N ASP A 135 2.39 19.42 -27.75
CA ASP A 135 1.15 20.16 -27.42
C ASP A 135 1.21 20.89 -26.07
N GLY A 136 2.36 20.92 -25.38
CA GLY A 136 2.53 21.62 -24.09
C GLY A 136 1.86 20.93 -22.88
N ILE A 137 1.27 19.75 -23.05
CA ILE A 137 0.63 18.99 -21.98
C ILE A 137 1.65 18.08 -21.32
N SER A 138 1.96 18.33 -20.04
CA SER A 138 2.80 17.45 -19.24
C SER A 138 2.05 16.14 -18.93
N LYS A 139 2.45 15.03 -19.53
CA LYS A 139 1.99 13.69 -19.14
C LYS A 139 3.03 13.09 -18.20
N SER A 140 2.61 12.70 -17.00
CA SER A 140 3.45 11.96 -16.06
C SER A 140 3.13 10.48 -16.18
N ASN A 141 4.13 9.66 -16.57
CA ASN A 141 4.04 8.22 -16.48
C ASN A 141 4.84 7.76 -15.25
N ALA A 142 4.17 7.10 -14.32
CA ALA A 142 4.84 6.34 -13.27
C ALA A 142 5.23 4.98 -13.87
N GLY A 143 6.48 4.84 -14.31
CA GLY A 143 7.00 3.59 -14.83
C GLY A 143 7.78 2.85 -13.76
N PHE A 144 7.45 1.59 -13.51
CA PHE A 144 8.30 0.68 -12.76
C PHE A 144 9.48 0.28 -13.64
N ARG A 145 10.65 0.89 -13.47
CA ARG A 145 11.90 0.36 -13.99
C ARG A 145 12.70 -0.21 -12.83
N GLN A 146 12.93 -1.53 -12.85
CA GLN A 146 13.99 -2.16 -12.08
C GLN A 146 15.36 -1.66 -12.60
N LYS A 147 15.86 -0.60 -12.00
CA LYS A 147 17.29 -0.25 -12.00
C LYS A 147 17.75 -0.18 -10.56
N PRO A 148 19.01 -0.56 -10.27
CA PRO A 148 19.52 -0.48 -8.91
C PRO A 148 19.32 0.92 -8.33
N PRO A 149 18.96 1.03 -7.04
CA PRO A 149 18.43 2.25 -6.47
C PRO A 149 19.54 3.28 -6.29
N THR A 150 19.46 4.37 -7.02
CA THR A 150 20.17 5.60 -6.67
C THR A 150 19.28 6.57 -5.86
N SER A 151 18.01 6.24 -5.68
CA SER A 151 17.09 7.01 -4.84
C SER A 151 15.94 6.13 -4.33
N VAL A 152 15.84 5.96 -3.03
CA VAL A 152 14.64 5.49 -2.36
C VAL A 152 13.62 6.60 -2.46
N GLY A 153 12.64 6.45 -3.35
CA GLY A 153 11.55 7.39 -3.50
C GLY A 153 10.36 6.94 -2.67
N ALA A 154 9.92 7.75 -1.71
CA ALA A 154 8.61 7.57 -1.12
C ALA A 154 7.57 7.88 -2.20
N TYR A 155 6.71 6.90 -2.54
CA TYR A 155 5.59 7.14 -3.45
C TYR A 155 4.47 7.81 -2.66
N LEU A 156 4.20 9.07 -2.97
CA LEU A 156 3.16 9.86 -2.33
C LEU A 156 1.87 9.79 -3.16
N LEU A 157 0.82 9.22 -2.57
CA LEU A 157 -0.53 9.25 -3.14
C LEU A 157 -1.30 10.42 -2.53
N PRO A 158 -1.76 11.37 -3.34
CA PRO A 158 -2.57 12.47 -2.84
C PRO A 158 -3.94 11.97 -2.37
N LYS A 159 -4.50 12.63 -1.34
CA LYS A 159 -5.91 12.53 -0.98
C LYS A 159 -6.73 12.64 -2.27
N LYS A 160 -7.66 11.72 -2.52
CA LYS A 160 -8.59 11.81 -3.64
C LYS A 160 -9.22 13.20 -3.62
N ALA A 161 -8.67 14.16 -4.35
CA ALA A 161 -9.35 15.41 -4.65
C ALA A 161 -10.66 15.01 -5.32
N GLY A 162 -11.79 15.47 -4.79
CA GLY A 162 -13.13 15.02 -5.13
C GLY A 162 -13.23 14.69 -6.61
N MET A 163 -13.37 13.41 -6.93
CA MET A 163 -13.59 12.95 -8.29
C MET A 163 -15.00 13.33 -8.71
N THR A 164 -15.20 14.59 -9.08
CA THR A 164 -16.27 15.03 -9.98
C THR A 164 -15.79 14.94 -11.43
N GLY A 165 -15.07 13.91 -11.77
CA GLY A 165 -14.69 13.58 -13.13
C GLY A 165 -15.22 12.19 -13.44
N SER A 166 -16.19 12.07 -14.32
CA SER A 166 -16.80 10.84 -14.75
C SER A 166 -15.73 9.87 -15.29
N PHE A 167 -15.20 9.04 -14.42
CA PHE A 167 -14.64 7.79 -14.86
C PHE A 167 -15.83 6.94 -15.29
N SER A 168 -16.04 6.84 -16.61
CA SER A 168 -16.99 5.91 -17.21
C SER A 168 -16.82 4.57 -16.52
N LYS A 169 -17.84 4.18 -15.74
CA LYS A 169 -17.97 2.84 -15.20
C LYS A 169 -18.19 1.89 -16.37
N LYS A 170 -17.10 1.50 -17.04
CA LYS A 170 -17.14 0.25 -17.80
C LYS A 170 -17.39 -0.81 -16.77
N SER A 171 -18.53 -1.50 -16.97
CA SER A 171 -19.10 -2.59 -16.20
C SER A 171 -18.05 -3.35 -15.38
N ARG A 172 -18.01 -3.08 -14.07
CA ARG A 172 -17.40 -3.99 -13.10
C ARG A 172 -18.30 -5.23 -13.10
N SER A 173 -17.78 -6.32 -13.64
CA SER A 173 -18.26 -7.64 -13.27
C SER A 173 -18.26 -7.69 -11.75
N SER A 174 -19.41 -8.03 -11.20
CA SER A 174 -19.74 -8.04 -9.79
C SER A 174 -18.64 -8.67 -8.94
N THR A 175 -17.80 -7.85 -8.30
CA THR A 175 -17.04 -8.29 -7.14
C THR A 175 -18.00 -8.46 -5.99
N PRO A 176 -18.03 -9.60 -5.30
CA PRO A 176 -18.91 -9.81 -4.15
C PRO A 176 -18.56 -8.75 -3.09
N ARG A 177 -19.56 -8.02 -2.64
CA ARG A 177 -19.45 -7.22 -1.41
C ARG A 177 -19.32 -8.21 -0.27
N CYS A 178 -18.21 -8.10 0.48
CA CYS A 178 -18.07 -8.79 1.75
C CYS A 178 -19.21 -8.30 2.66
N SER A 179 -20.22 -9.15 2.90
CA SER A 179 -21.23 -8.92 3.91
C SER A 179 -20.57 -9.06 5.29
N ARG A 180 -20.82 -8.08 6.14
CA ARG A 180 -20.40 -8.09 7.56
C ARG A 180 -21.03 -9.25 8.30
#